data_ef3adeb9ccc155f879f81d5d4b8a8dc6
#
_entry.id   ef3adeb9ccc155f879f81d5d4b8a8dc6
#
_cell.length_a   1.000
_cell.length_b   1.000
_cell.length_c   1.000
_cell.angle_alpha   90.00
_cell.angle_beta   90.00
_cell.angle_gamma   90.00
#
_symmetry.space_group_name_H-M   'P 1'
#
loop_
_entity.id
_entity.type
_entity.pdbx_description
1 polymer ?
#
loop_
_entity_poly.entity_id
_entity_poly.type
_entity_poly.pdbx_seq_one_letter_code
_entity_poly.pdbx_strand_id
1 'polypeptide(L)'
;EMQRSLVGSEMCIRDRAGIAQTEAQKSSDMFAKCQYLDEITGGKGVTFATGTPISNSMTELYTNMRYLQYGTLQKLGLGHFDAWAASFGETQTAIELAPEGTGYRAKTRFAKFFNLPELIALFKESADIQTPDMLKLPVPEAEYENVVLKPSEFQKDMVASLAERAEAVRDRQVQPYEDNMLKITNDGRKLALDQRLLNDMLPDEENSKASTCVEKAYKIWENTKEQKSAQLIFCDLSTPKGDGTFNVYEDIKNKLMEKGVPENEICLLYTSDAADD
;
A
#
# COMPACT_ATOMS: atom_id res chain seq x y z
N GLU A 1 15.65 30.32 -12.55
CA GLU A 1 14.96 30.78 -11.32
C GLU A 1 13.87 29.81 -10.85
N MET A 2 13.08 29.24 -11.78
CA MET A 2 12.04 28.26 -11.45
C MET A 2 12.58 26.98 -10.79
N GLN A 3 13.74 26.47 -11.22
CA GLN A 3 14.40 25.31 -10.62
C GLN A 3 14.99 25.59 -9.22
N ARG A 4 15.45 26.80 -8.95
CA ARG A 4 15.96 27.18 -7.63
C ARG A 4 14.89 27.29 -6.54
N SER A 5 13.67 27.70 -6.93
CA SER A 5 12.53 27.80 -6.01
C SER A 5 11.99 26.41 -5.60
N LEU A 6 12.09 25.40 -6.48
CA LEU A 6 11.66 24.03 -6.19
C LEU A 6 12.60 23.30 -5.21
N VAL A 7 13.92 23.57 -5.31
CA VAL A 7 14.93 22.92 -4.43
C VAL A 7 14.88 23.47 -3.00
N GLY A 8 14.48 24.72 -2.80
CA GLY A 8 14.41 25.32 -1.47
C GLY A 8 13.25 24.84 -0.59
N SER A 9 12.15 24.39 -1.19
CA SER A 9 10.96 23.92 -0.44
C SER A 9 11.04 22.45 -0.01
N GLU A 10 11.88 21.66 -0.66
CA GLU A 10 12.04 20.23 -0.32
C GLU A 10 12.91 20.00 0.93
N MET A 11 13.74 20.97 1.31
CA MET A 11 14.64 20.80 2.46
C MET A 11 13.96 20.83 3.83
N CYS A 12 12.79 21.47 3.96
CA CYS A 12 12.07 21.53 5.25
C CYS A 12 11.20 20.31 5.56
N ILE A 13 10.96 19.44 4.57
CA ILE A 13 10.09 18.26 4.70
C ILE A 13 10.86 17.03 5.20
N ARG A 14 12.20 17.05 5.17
CA ARG A 14 13.06 15.85 5.32
C ARG A 14 12.92 15.07 6.62
N ASP A 15 12.40 15.66 7.69
CA ASP A 15 12.44 15.06 9.02
C ASP A 15 11.10 14.58 9.57
N ARG A 16 10.00 14.61 8.79
CA ARG A 16 8.67 14.23 9.31
C ARG A 16 8.27 12.83 8.85
N ALA A 17 8.06 11.95 9.82
CA ALA A 17 7.64 10.58 9.58
C ALA A 17 6.26 10.53 8.91
N GLY A 18 6.15 9.72 7.85
CA GLY A 18 4.89 9.48 7.12
C GLY A 18 4.74 10.29 5.83
N ILE A 19 5.73 11.13 5.48
CA ILE A 19 5.76 11.81 4.19
C ILE A 19 6.73 11.04 3.30
N ALA A 20 6.21 10.40 2.26
CA ALA A 20 7.03 9.79 1.24
C ALA A 20 7.73 10.89 0.44
N GLN A 21 9.05 10.87 0.44
CA GLN A 21 9.85 11.75 -0.41
C GLN A 21 10.35 10.96 -1.59
N THR A 22 10.17 11.50 -2.77
CA THR A 22 10.79 10.97 -3.98
C THR A 22 11.53 12.09 -4.71
N GLU A 23 12.79 11.86 -4.97
CA GLU A 23 13.59 12.67 -5.91
C GLU A 23 13.40 12.18 -7.35
N ALA A 24 12.39 11.32 -7.59
CA ALA A 24 12.15 10.75 -8.90
C ALA A 24 11.86 11.85 -9.93
N GLN A 25 12.59 11.83 -11.01
CA GLN A 25 12.39 12.73 -12.16
C GLN A 25 10.95 12.69 -12.67
N LYS A 26 10.28 11.52 -12.61
CA LYS A 26 8.88 11.33 -12.97
C LYS A 26 7.93 12.27 -12.22
N SER A 27 8.15 12.48 -10.92
CA SER A 27 7.31 13.37 -10.10
C SER A 27 7.46 14.83 -10.50
N SER A 28 8.70 15.29 -10.67
CA SER A 28 9.01 16.66 -11.09
C SER A 28 8.54 16.94 -12.51
N ASP A 29 8.73 16.00 -13.43
CA ASP A 29 8.27 16.10 -14.82
C ASP A 29 6.75 16.13 -14.91
N MET A 30 6.05 15.27 -14.17
CA MET A 30 4.60 15.26 -14.09
C MET A 30 4.06 16.59 -13.56
N PHE A 31 4.68 17.12 -12.49
CA PHE A 31 4.28 18.40 -11.93
C PHE A 31 4.45 19.54 -12.93
N ALA A 32 5.60 19.61 -13.62
CA ALA A 32 5.84 20.63 -14.64
C ALA A 32 4.83 20.55 -15.81
N LYS A 33 4.49 19.33 -16.24
CA LYS A 33 3.46 19.10 -17.28
C LYS A 33 2.08 19.54 -16.83
N CYS A 34 1.69 19.23 -15.59
CA CYS A 34 0.41 19.68 -15.03
C CYS A 34 0.35 21.22 -14.98
N GLN A 35 1.43 21.88 -14.54
CA GLN A 35 1.50 23.34 -14.53
C GLN A 35 1.35 23.95 -15.93
N TYR A 36 2.07 23.39 -16.90
CA TYR A 36 2.00 23.86 -18.29
C TYR A 36 0.59 23.69 -18.88
N LEU A 37 -0.04 22.53 -18.65
CA LEU A 37 -1.40 22.27 -19.10
C LEU A 37 -2.41 23.20 -18.42
N ASP A 38 -2.25 23.46 -17.14
CA ASP A 38 -3.08 24.41 -16.38
C ASP A 38 -3.00 25.82 -16.97
N GLU A 39 -1.80 26.28 -17.29
CA GLU A 39 -1.54 27.60 -17.89
C GLU A 39 -2.21 27.76 -19.27
N ILE A 40 -2.03 26.78 -20.18
CA ILE A 40 -2.56 26.89 -21.55
C ILE A 40 -4.06 26.59 -21.68
N THR A 41 -4.64 25.87 -20.70
CA THR A 41 -6.08 25.49 -20.76
C THR A 41 -6.94 26.25 -19.76
N GLY A 42 -6.36 27.08 -18.92
CA GLY A 42 -7.09 27.80 -17.86
C GLY A 42 -7.67 26.86 -16.80
N GLY A 43 -6.90 25.88 -16.36
CA GLY A 43 -7.25 24.97 -15.28
C GLY A 43 -8.11 23.76 -15.69
N LYS A 44 -8.10 23.37 -16.95
CA LYS A 44 -8.97 22.29 -17.47
C LYS A 44 -8.23 21.15 -18.17
N GLY A 45 -6.90 21.15 -18.14
CA GLY A 45 -6.08 20.23 -18.93
C GLY A 45 -5.78 18.89 -18.26
N VAL A 46 -6.06 18.72 -16.98
CA VAL A 46 -5.66 17.54 -16.19
C VAL A 46 -6.82 17.01 -15.38
N THR A 47 -7.04 15.71 -15.44
CA THR A 47 -8.04 15.00 -14.62
C THR A 47 -7.40 13.81 -13.95
N PHE A 48 -7.53 13.73 -12.62
CA PHE A 48 -7.18 12.55 -11.83
C PHE A 48 -8.44 11.80 -11.44
N ALA A 49 -8.42 10.48 -11.58
CA ALA A 49 -9.52 9.62 -11.16
C ALA A 49 -9.00 8.60 -10.13
N THR A 50 -9.60 8.58 -8.95
CA THR A 50 -9.24 7.64 -7.88
C THR A 50 -10.44 7.36 -6.98
N GLY A 51 -10.56 6.13 -6.48
CA GLY A 51 -11.52 5.77 -5.44
C GLY A 51 -11.02 6.11 -4.03
N THR A 52 -9.73 6.43 -3.87
CA THR A 52 -9.08 6.67 -2.58
C THR A 52 -8.12 7.86 -2.66
N PRO A 53 -8.63 9.10 -2.63
CA PRO A 53 -7.78 10.30 -2.73
C PRO A 53 -6.80 10.45 -1.55
N ILE A 54 -7.07 9.75 -0.46
CA ILE A 54 -6.22 9.60 0.72
C ILE A 54 -6.20 8.12 1.07
N SER A 55 -5.04 7.45 0.93
CA SER A 55 -4.90 6.03 1.24
C SER A 55 -3.97 5.77 2.43
N ASN A 56 -2.76 6.30 2.40
CA ASN A 56 -1.72 6.02 3.39
C ASN A 56 -1.38 7.24 4.27
N SER A 57 -1.54 8.43 3.75
CA SER A 57 -1.17 9.65 4.45
C SER A 57 -2.07 10.82 4.07
N MET A 58 -2.41 11.63 5.06
CA MET A 58 -3.15 12.88 4.86
C MET A 58 -2.44 13.86 3.90
N THR A 59 -1.13 13.70 3.73
CA THR A 59 -0.31 14.51 2.82
C THR A 59 -0.62 14.25 1.35
N GLU A 60 -1.24 13.12 1.02
CA GLU A 60 -1.67 12.79 -0.34
C GLU A 60 -2.72 13.77 -0.86
N LEU A 61 -3.57 14.30 0.02
CA LEU A 61 -4.52 15.34 -0.34
C LEU A 61 -3.83 16.62 -0.82
N TYR A 62 -2.79 17.06 -0.09
CA TYR A 62 -1.97 18.20 -0.53
C TYR A 62 -1.33 17.93 -1.90
N THR A 63 -0.83 16.73 -2.11
CA THR A 63 -0.23 16.34 -3.38
C THR A 63 -1.23 16.47 -4.53
N ASN A 64 -2.45 15.94 -4.37
CA ASN A 64 -3.51 16.08 -5.36
C ASN A 64 -3.85 17.54 -5.63
N MET A 65 -4.03 18.37 -4.59
CA MET A 65 -4.29 19.81 -4.71
C MET A 65 -3.13 20.54 -5.41
N ARG A 66 -1.90 20.15 -5.12
CA ARG A 66 -0.71 20.74 -5.75
C ARG A 66 -0.68 20.49 -7.27
N TYR A 67 -1.12 19.32 -7.72
CA TYR A 67 -1.18 19.01 -9.16
C TYR A 67 -2.35 19.70 -9.86
N LEU A 68 -3.51 19.81 -9.20
CA LEU A 68 -4.77 20.19 -9.85
C LEU A 68 -5.16 21.66 -9.63
N GLN A 69 -4.66 22.32 -8.58
CA GLN A 69 -5.06 23.69 -8.21
C GLN A 69 -3.92 24.52 -7.61
N TYR A 70 -2.71 24.33 -8.12
CA TYR A 70 -1.52 24.99 -7.59
C TYR A 70 -1.62 26.52 -7.61
N GLY A 71 -2.19 27.09 -8.66
CA GLY A 71 -2.41 28.53 -8.75
C GLY A 71 -3.31 29.08 -7.65
N THR A 72 -4.34 28.33 -7.24
CA THR A 72 -5.19 28.69 -6.10
C THR A 72 -4.42 28.58 -4.78
N LEU A 73 -3.66 27.49 -4.59
CA LEU A 73 -2.82 27.34 -3.40
C LEU A 73 -1.81 28.48 -3.26
N GLN A 74 -1.16 28.91 -4.34
CA GLN A 74 -0.23 30.04 -4.34
C GLN A 74 -0.91 31.34 -3.93
N LYS A 75 -2.07 31.66 -4.48
CA LYS A 75 -2.85 32.86 -4.15
C LYS A 75 -3.24 32.93 -2.68
N LEU A 76 -3.50 31.77 -2.06
CA LEU A 76 -3.83 31.63 -0.64
C LEU A 76 -2.61 31.53 0.29
N GLY A 77 -1.38 31.56 -0.25
CA GLY A 77 -0.16 31.35 0.53
C GLY A 77 0.06 29.91 0.98
N LEU A 78 -0.68 28.95 0.42
CA LEU A 78 -0.65 27.53 0.76
C LEU A 78 0.16 26.68 -0.25
N GLY A 79 0.91 27.32 -1.13
CA GLY A 79 1.68 26.65 -2.18
C GLY A 79 2.83 25.77 -1.63
N HIS A 80 3.28 26.01 -0.41
CA HIS A 80 4.28 25.19 0.29
C HIS A 80 3.59 24.25 1.27
N PHE A 81 4.08 23.02 1.34
CA PHE A 81 3.50 22.00 2.22
C PHE A 81 3.42 22.45 3.69
N ASP A 82 4.45 23.09 4.22
CA ASP A 82 4.47 23.53 5.62
C ASP A 82 3.36 24.55 5.93
N ALA A 83 3.07 25.47 5.01
CA ALA A 83 1.98 26.45 5.16
C ALA A 83 0.61 25.76 5.12
N TRP A 84 0.43 24.83 4.18
CA TRP A 84 -0.78 24.01 4.09
C TRP A 84 -0.98 23.14 5.32
N ALA A 85 0.10 22.45 5.76
CA ALA A 85 0.07 21.58 6.94
C ALA A 85 -0.19 22.37 8.23
N ALA A 86 0.35 23.58 8.35
CA ALA A 86 0.06 24.46 9.47
C ALA A 86 -1.40 24.92 9.52
N SER A 87 -2.05 25.02 8.35
CA SER A 87 -3.44 25.46 8.23
C SER A 87 -4.46 24.34 8.40
N PHE A 88 -4.11 23.09 8.08
CA PHE A 88 -5.06 21.99 7.99
C PHE A 88 -4.64 20.70 8.70
N GLY A 89 -3.41 20.61 9.17
CA GLY A 89 -2.87 19.37 9.74
C GLY A 89 -2.55 19.46 11.22
N GLU A 90 -3.00 18.51 11.99
CA GLU A 90 -2.63 18.33 13.40
C GLU A 90 -1.76 17.07 13.53
N THR A 91 -0.61 17.25 14.22
CA THR A 91 0.28 16.15 14.53
C THR A 91 -0.09 15.51 15.87
N GLN A 92 -0.11 14.18 15.91
CA GLN A 92 -0.26 13.43 17.15
C GLN A 92 0.94 12.51 17.35
N THR A 93 1.39 12.43 18.61
CA THR A 93 2.39 11.44 19.03
C THR A 93 1.65 10.25 19.65
N ALA A 94 1.78 9.10 19.03
CA ALA A 94 1.25 7.84 19.54
C ALA A 94 2.40 6.92 19.96
N ILE A 95 2.15 6.12 21.00
CA ILE A 95 3.03 5.02 21.39
C ILE A 95 2.59 3.80 20.57
N GLU A 96 3.45 3.32 19.70
CA GLU A 96 3.21 2.19 18.81
C GLU A 96 4.09 1.01 19.19
N LEU A 97 3.59 -0.20 19.00
CA LEU A 97 4.42 -1.39 19.05
C LEU A 97 5.49 -1.28 17.95
N ALA A 98 6.72 -1.57 18.30
CA ALA A 98 7.81 -1.58 17.31
C ALA A 98 7.54 -2.65 16.24
N PRO A 99 7.94 -2.44 14.96
CA PRO A 99 7.65 -3.36 13.85
C PRO A 99 8.12 -4.79 14.09
N GLU A 100 9.16 -4.95 14.89
CA GLU A 100 9.73 -6.23 15.30
C GLU A 100 8.92 -6.96 16.38
N GLY A 101 7.84 -6.35 16.89
CA GLY A 101 6.98 -6.93 17.92
C GLY A 101 7.54 -6.82 19.34
N THR A 102 8.73 -6.26 19.53
CA THR A 102 9.39 -6.10 20.84
C THR A 102 9.52 -4.63 21.20
N GLY A 103 8.91 -4.23 22.33
CA GLY A 103 8.99 -2.86 22.84
C GLY A 103 8.04 -1.87 22.16
N TYR A 104 8.06 -0.63 22.66
CA TYR A 104 7.22 0.45 22.20
C TYR A 104 8.07 1.64 21.78
N ARG A 105 7.61 2.36 20.75
CA ARG A 105 8.21 3.60 20.29
C ARG A 105 7.20 4.72 20.19
N ALA A 106 7.60 5.93 20.55
CA ALA A 106 6.82 7.12 20.28
C ALA A 106 7.03 7.56 18.83
N LYS A 107 5.95 7.73 18.08
CA LYS A 107 5.99 8.23 16.71
C LYS A 107 4.99 9.35 16.51
N THR A 108 5.50 10.51 16.04
CA THR A 108 4.68 11.68 15.71
C THR A 108 4.32 11.62 14.24
N ARG A 109 3.02 11.70 13.93
CA ARG A 109 2.50 11.72 12.56
C ARG A 109 1.44 12.80 12.40
N PHE A 110 1.21 13.24 11.17
CA PHE A 110 -0.04 13.91 10.85
C PHE A 110 -1.19 12.91 10.99
N ALA A 111 -2.06 13.12 11.98
CA ALA A 111 -3.09 12.16 12.34
C ALA A 111 -4.50 12.70 12.19
N LYS A 112 -4.67 14.00 12.18
CA LYS A 112 -5.97 14.64 12.06
C LYS A 112 -5.93 15.85 11.14
N PHE A 113 -7.06 16.10 10.51
CA PHE A 113 -7.34 17.38 9.89
C PHE A 113 -8.02 18.30 10.92
N PHE A 114 -7.58 19.53 10.97
CA PHE A 114 -8.38 20.61 11.55
C PHE A 114 -8.82 21.56 10.45
N ASN A 115 -9.78 22.45 10.77
CA ASN A 115 -10.37 23.33 9.76
C ASN A 115 -10.90 22.60 8.52
N LEU A 116 -11.48 21.42 8.75
CA LEU A 116 -11.95 20.51 7.70
C LEU A 116 -12.98 21.15 6.75
N PRO A 117 -13.93 21.99 7.20
CA PRO A 117 -14.89 22.63 6.29
C PRO A 117 -14.24 23.48 5.22
N GLU A 118 -13.22 24.28 5.57
CA GLU A 118 -12.48 25.10 4.60
C GLU A 118 -11.64 24.25 3.67
N LEU A 119 -10.97 23.22 4.21
CA LEU A 119 -10.18 22.29 3.40
C LEU A 119 -11.06 21.57 2.36
N ILE A 120 -12.22 21.09 2.76
CA ILE A 120 -13.16 20.41 1.85
C ILE A 120 -13.74 21.39 0.84
N ALA A 121 -14.06 22.62 1.24
CA ALA A 121 -14.55 23.65 0.32
C ALA A 121 -13.47 23.94 -0.76
N LEU A 122 -12.23 24.13 -0.33
CA LEU A 122 -11.11 24.37 -1.22
C LEU A 122 -10.85 23.18 -2.17
N PHE A 123 -10.90 21.96 -1.67
CA PHE A 123 -10.71 20.75 -2.49
C PHE A 123 -11.83 20.59 -3.53
N LYS A 124 -13.07 20.88 -3.15
CA LYS A 124 -14.23 20.79 -4.04
C LYS A 124 -14.21 21.77 -5.20
N GLU A 125 -13.39 22.81 -5.16
CA GLU A 125 -13.21 23.71 -6.32
C GLU A 125 -12.62 22.98 -7.54
N SER A 126 -11.83 21.91 -7.31
CA SER A 126 -11.17 21.12 -8.34
C SER A 126 -11.58 19.65 -8.35
N ALA A 127 -12.47 19.20 -7.46
CA ALA A 127 -12.84 17.81 -7.32
C ALA A 127 -14.36 17.58 -7.42
N ASP A 128 -14.76 16.62 -8.24
CA ASP A 128 -16.09 16.01 -8.21
C ASP A 128 -16.05 14.77 -7.29
N ILE A 129 -16.78 14.84 -6.17
CA ILE A 129 -16.76 13.80 -5.14
C ILE A 129 -18.09 13.05 -5.19
N GLN A 130 -18.02 11.76 -5.56
CA GLN A 130 -19.16 10.87 -5.58
C GLN A 130 -19.04 9.85 -4.47
N THR A 131 -19.95 9.89 -3.50
CA THR A 131 -19.98 8.89 -2.41
C THR A 131 -20.86 7.69 -2.80
N PRO A 132 -20.69 6.50 -2.17
CA PRO A 132 -21.53 5.34 -2.43
C PRO A 132 -23.03 5.63 -2.31
N ASP A 133 -23.43 6.45 -1.34
CA ASP A 133 -24.84 6.84 -1.13
C ASP A 133 -25.39 7.68 -2.29
N MET A 134 -24.56 8.51 -2.91
CA MET A 134 -24.94 9.32 -4.08
C MET A 134 -25.07 8.47 -5.33
N LEU A 135 -24.21 7.45 -5.47
CA LEU A 135 -24.17 6.59 -6.65
C LEU A 135 -25.29 5.53 -6.67
N LYS A 136 -25.87 5.21 -5.50
CA LYS A 136 -26.93 4.19 -5.36
C LYS A 136 -26.58 2.87 -6.07
N LEU A 137 -25.33 2.46 -5.98
CA LEU A 137 -24.86 1.23 -6.60
C LEU A 137 -25.54 0.01 -5.95
N PRO A 138 -25.87 -1.03 -6.72
CA PRO A 138 -26.33 -2.29 -6.17
C PRO A 138 -25.16 -3.01 -5.47
N VAL A 139 -24.97 -2.69 -4.18
CA VAL A 139 -23.92 -3.33 -3.37
C VAL A 139 -24.53 -4.57 -2.71
N PRO A 140 -23.91 -5.75 -2.89
CA PRO A 140 -24.38 -6.96 -2.21
C PRO A 140 -24.17 -6.85 -0.71
N GLU A 141 -25.04 -7.53 0.06
CA GLU A 141 -24.82 -7.70 1.49
C GLU A 141 -23.59 -8.58 1.71
N ALA A 142 -22.68 -8.13 2.56
CA ALA A 142 -21.40 -8.80 2.79
C ALA A 142 -21.34 -9.41 4.19
N GLU A 143 -20.98 -10.69 4.26
CA GLU A 143 -20.61 -11.37 5.50
C GLU A 143 -19.09 -11.42 5.62
N TYR A 144 -18.57 -11.10 6.82
CA TYR A 144 -17.13 -11.07 7.08
C TYR A 144 -16.73 -12.23 7.99
N GLU A 145 -15.81 -13.06 7.52
CA GLU A 145 -15.24 -14.15 8.31
C GLU A 145 -13.73 -13.99 8.46
N ASN A 146 -13.26 -13.91 9.70
CA ASN A 146 -11.83 -13.89 10.01
C ASN A 146 -11.32 -15.29 10.29
N VAL A 147 -10.44 -15.79 9.44
CA VAL A 147 -9.77 -17.10 9.61
C VAL A 147 -8.42 -16.89 10.25
N VAL A 148 -8.29 -17.27 11.51
CA VAL A 148 -7.04 -17.16 12.28
C VAL A 148 -6.36 -18.52 12.38
N LEU A 149 -5.12 -18.59 11.91
CA LEU A 149 -4.32 -19.81 11.94
C LEU A 149 -3.27 -19.72 13.06
N LYS A 150 -2.94 -20.88 13.62
CA LYS A 150 -1.85 -20.96 14.60
C LYS A 150 -0.52 -21.11 13.85
N PRO A 151 0.52 -20.39 14.26
CA PRO A 151 1.84 -20.53 13.64
C PRO A 151 2.43 -21.92 13.96
N SER A 152 3.19 -22.48 13.00
CA SER A 152 4.00 -23.68 13.24
C SER A 152 5.17 -23.37 14.17
N GLU A 153 5.80 -24.41 14.74
CA GLU A 153 7.01 -24.23 15.58
C GLU A 153 8.14 -23.58 14.76
N PHE A 154 8.31 -23.99 13.50
CA PHE A 154 9.26 -23.35 12.60
C PHE A 154 8.99 -21.85 12.42
N GLN A 155 7.74 -21.46 12.24
CA GLN A 155 7.39 -20.04 12.13
C GLN A 155 7.71 -19.25 13.40
N LYS A 156 7.52 -19.86 14.58
CA LYS A 156 7.86 -19.22 15.87
C LYS A 156 9.36 -19.01 16.00
N ASP A 157 10.16 -20.01 15.66
CA ASP A 157 11.63 -19.92 15.69
C ASP A 157 12.14 -18.86 14.70
N MET A 158 11.58 -18.81 13.51
CA MET A 158 11.91 -17.78 12.52
C MET A 158 11.54 -16.37 12.97
N VAL A 159 10.40 -16.20 13.64
CA VAL A 159 10.02 -14.89 14.21
C VAL A 159 11.01 -14.45 15.29
N ALA A 160 11.50 -15.39 16.13
CA ALA A 160 12.55 -15.09 17.09
C ALA A 160 13.85 -14.63 16.40
N SER A 161 14.26 -15.31 15.33
CA SER A 161 15.42 -14.90 14.51
C SER A 161 15.22 -13.52 13.87
N LEU A 162 14.02 -13.20 13.37
CA LEU A 162 13.73 -11.87 12.83
C LEU A 162 13.83 -10.78 13.91
N ALA A 163 13.42 -11.09 15.15
CA ALA A 163 13.57 -10.16 16.27
C ALA A 163 15.04 -9.90 16.63
N GLU A 164 15.88 -10.92 16.65
CA GLU A 164 17.32 -10.79 16.86
C GLU A 164 17.99 -9.95 15.77
N ARG A 165 17.63 -10.17 14.51
CA ARG A 165 18.09 -9.37 13.37
C ARG A 165 17.69 -7.90 13.52
N ALA A 166 16.44 -7.64 13.93
CA ALA A 166 15.93 -6.28 14.13
C ALA A 166 16.68 -5.56 15.27
N GLU A 167 17.06 -6.28 16.32
CA GLU A 167 17.90 -5.77 17.41
C GLU A 167 19.30 -5.40 16.92
N ALA A 168 19.95 -6.29 16.15
CA ALA A 168 21.26 -6.03 15.56
C ALA A 168 21.26 -4.81 14.62
N VAL A 169 20.21 -4.61 13.83
CA VAL A 169 20.04 -3.41 12.98
C VAL A 169 19.86 -2.14 13.84
N ARG A 170 19.08 -2.22 14.92
CA ARG A 170 18.85 -1.10 15.84
C ARG A 170 20.14 -0.67 16.54
N ASP A 171 20.91 -1.65 16.97
CA ASP A 171 22.19 -1.43 17.65
C ASP A 171 23.34 -1.10 16.69
N ARG A 172 23.06 -0.98 15.38
CA ARG A 172 24.04 -0.69 14.33
C ARG A 172 25.19 -1.70 14.26
N GLN A 173 24.90 -2.95 14.60
CA GLN A 173 25.88 -4.06 14.54
C GLN A 173 26.06 -4.61 13.11
N VAL A 174 25.10 -4.32 12.22
CA VAL A 174 25.12 -4.74 10.81
C VAL A 174 25.03 -3.53 9.89
N GLN A 175 25.62 -3.62 8.71
CA GLN A 175 25.54 -2.56 7.72
C GLN A 175 24.18 -2.54 7.02
N PRO A 176 23.64 -1.37 6.61
CA PRO A 176 22.33 -1.27 5.96
C PRO A 176 22.18 -2.06 4.65
N TYR A 177 23.28 -2.36 3.96
CA TYR A 177 23.28 -3.18 2.76
C TYR A 177 23.27 -4.69 3.06
N GLU A 178 23.72 -5.11 4.25
CA GLU A 178 23.69 -6.51 4.68
C GLU A 178 22.30 -6.86 5.20
N ASP A 179 21.79 -6.07 6.15
CA ASP A 179 20.44 -6.23 6.70
C ASP A 179 19.84 -4.87 7.12
N ASN A 180 18.52 -4.78 7.05
CA ASN A 180 17.80 -3.57 7.40
C ASN A 180 16.32 -3.88 7.74
N MET A 181 15.63 -2.93 8.39
CA MET A 181 14.24 -3.12 8.82
C MET A 181 13.27 -3.42 7.66
N LEU A 182 13.52 -2.89 6.46
CA LEU A 182 12.68 -3.17 5.30
C LEU A 182 12.78 -4.65 4.88
N LYS A 183 14.01 -5.17 4.81
CA LYS A 183 14.27 -6.59 4.50
C LYS A 183 13.65 -7.50 5.55
N ILE A 184 13.87 -7.22 6.84
CA ILE A 184 13.31 -7.98 7.96
C ILE A 184 11.78 -8.00 7.92
N THR A 185 11.15 -6.84 7.70
CA THR A 185 9.69 -6.73 7.58
C THR A 185 9.15 -7.51 6.38
N ASN A 186 9.86 -7.46 5.24
CA ASN A 186 9.49 -8.22 4.06
C ASN A 186 9.62 -9.74 4.28
N ASP A 187 10.69 -10.18 4.94
CA ASP A 187 10.87 -11.58 5.32
C ASP A 187 9.76 -12.05 6.27
N GLY A 188 9.38 -11.21 7.24
CA GLY A 188 8.25 -11.48 8.14
C GLY A 188 6.91 -11.61 7.41
N ARG A 189 6.66 -10.76 6.41
CA ARG A 189 5.45 -10.87 5.57
C ARG A 189 5.44 -12.16 4.74
N LYS A 190 6.57 -12.52 4.15
CA LYS A 190 6.74 -13.78 3.41
C LYS A 190 6.49 -14.99 4.31
N LEU A 191 7.14 -15.03 5.48
CA LEU A 191 6.97 -16.10 6.47
C LEU A 191 5.51 -16.23 6.92
N ALA A 192 4.82 -15.12 7.12
CA ALA A 192 3.43 -15.10 7.56
C ALA A 192 2.46 -15.59 6.46
N LEU A 193 2.82 -15.51 5.19
CA LEU A 193 2.04 -16.02 4.07
C LEU A 193 2.35 -17.49 3.83
N ASP A 194 3.62 -17.80 3.52
CA ASP A 194 4.11 -19.14 3.27
C ASP A 194 5.64 -19.19 3.50
N GLN A 195 6.10 -20.14 4.30
CA GLN A 195 7.54 -20.28 4.62
C GLN A 195 8.42 -20.57 3.40
N ARG A 196 7.85 -21.21 2.36
CA ARG A 196 8.56 -21.49 1.10
C ARG A 196 8.97 -20.23 0.33
N LEU A 197 8.37 -19.08 0.64
CA LEU A 197 8.79 -17.77 0.10
C LEU A 197 10.13 -17.28 0.66
N LEU A 198 10.57 -17.84 1.79
CA LEU A 198 11.91 -17.60 2.35
C LEU A 198 12.92 -18.61 1.85
N ASN A 199 12.51 -19.86 1.76
CA ASN A 199 13.32 -20.97 1.27
C ASN A 199 12.38 -22.03 0.65
N ASP A 200 12.47 -22.20 -0.65
CA ASP A 200 11.63 -23.11 -1.44
C ASP A 200 11.86 -24.60 -1.13
N MET A 201 12.98 -24.93 -0.45
CA MET A 201 13.26 -26.29 0.04
C MET A 201 12.47 -26.65 1.31
N LEU A 202 11.80 -25.70 1.95
CA LEU A 202 10.97 -25.98 3.11
C LEU A 202 9.69 -26.73 2.72
N PRO A 203 9.18 -27.60 3.62
CA PRO A 203 7.96 -28.35 3.33
C PRO A 203 6.74 -27.44 3.21
N ASP A 204 5.77 -27.91 2.45
CA ASP A 204 4.43 -27.32 2.44
C ASP A 204 3.74 -27.59 3.79
N GLU A 205 3.21 -26.55 4.39
CA GLU A 205 2.48 -26.62 5.66
C GLU A 205 0.98 -26.77 5.38
N GLU A 206 0.39 -27.89 5.80
CA GLU A 206 -1.05 -28.15 5.63
C GLU A 206 -1.93 -27.04 6.21
N ASN A 207 -1.50 -26.42 7.30
CA ASN A 207 -2.20 -25.33 7.98
C ASN A 207 -1.67 -23.94 7.58
N SER A 208 -1.00 -23.80 6.43
CA SER A 208 -0.60 -22.50 5.91
C SER A 208 -1.80 -21.66 5.49
N LYS A 209 -1.60 -20.35 5.37
CA LYS A 209 -2.65 -19.46 4.84
C LYS A 209 -3.06 -19.85 3.43
N ALA A 210 -2.09 -20.23 2.58
CA ALA A 210 -2.36 -20.67 1.21
C ALA A 210 -3.20 -21.94 1.19
N SER A 211 -2.81 -22.97 1.94
CA SER A 211 -3.54 -24.24 2.01
C SER A 211 -4.95 -24.07 2.58
N THR A 212 -5.11 -23.28 3.65
CA THR A 212 -6.43 -23.00 4.22
C THR A 212 -7.31 -22.20 3.26
N CYS A 213 -6.73 -21.26 2.51
CA CYS A 213 -7.44 -20.52 1.47
C CYS A 213 -7.97 -21.47 0.37
N VAL A 214 -7.13 -22.40 -0.08
CA VAL A 214 -7.51 -23.43 -1.06
C VAL A 214 -8.68 -24.29 -0.54
N GLU A 215 -8.62 -24.75 0.71
CA GLU A 215 -9.69 -25.55 1.30
C GLU A 215 -11.04 -24.80 1.31
N LYS A 216 -11.01 -23.52 1.71
CA LYS A 216 -12.21 -22.70 1.73
C LYS A 216 -12.71 -22.40 0.31
N ALA A 217 -11.83 -22.02 -0.60
CA ALA A 217 -12.17 -21.74 -1.98
C ALA A 217 -12.76 -22.98 -2.67
N TYR A 218 -12.18 -24.15 -2.44
CA TYR A 218 -12.70 -25.42 -2.96
C TYR A 218 -14.10 -25.73 -2.42
N LYS A 219 -14.32 -25.60 -1.11
CA LYS A 219 -15.66 -25.82 -0.51
C LYS A 219 -16.72 -24.89 -1.09
N ILE A 220 -16.38 -23.63 -1.27
CA ILE A 220 -17.30 -22.65 -1.89
C ILE A 220 -17.58 -23.06 -3.34
N TRP A 221 -16.54 -23.39 -4.11
CA TRP A 221 -16.69 -23.84 -5.49
C TRP A 221 -17.58 -25.08 -5.59
N GLU A 222 -17.34 -26.10 -4.76
CA GLU A 222 -18.12 -27.34 -4.75
C GLU A 222 -19.60 -27.08 -4.45
N ASN A 223 -19.89 -26.20 -3.50
CA ASN A 223 -21.26 -25.86 -3.10
C ASN A 223 -21.97 -24.95 -4.10
N THR A 224 -21.23 -24.21 -4.93
CA THR A 224 -21.81 -23.19 -5.82
C THR A 224 -21.55 -23.45 -7.30
N LYS A 225 -20.93 -24.58 -7.67
CA LYS A 225 -20.57 -24.91 -9.05
C LYS A 225 -21.75 -24.91 -10.02
N GLU A 226 -22.94 -25.37 -9.57
CA GLU A 226 -24.14 -25.34 -10.39
C GLU A 226 -24.64 -23.91 -10.64
N GLN A 227 -24.43 -23.00 -9.69
CA GLN A 227 -24.81 -21.59 -9.78
C GLN A 227 -23.75 -20.77 -10.53
N LYS A 228 -22.58 -21.36 -10.83
CA LYS A 228 -21.43 -20.71 -11.47
C LYS A 228 -21.00 -19.42 -10.75
N SER A 229 -20.94 -19.46 -9.42
CA SER A 229 -20.51 -18.33 -8.60
C SER A 229 -19.03 -18.05 -8.82
N ALA A 230 -18.68 -16.78 -8.92
CA ALA A 230 -17.28 -16.35 -9.05
C ALA A 230 -16.65 -16.09 -7.67
N GLN A 231 -15.38 -16.45 -7.54
CA GLN A 231 -14.57 -16.18 -6.36
C GLN A 231 -13.34 -15.34 -6.75
N LEU A 232 -12.95 -14.40 -5.92
CA LEU A 232 -11.75 -13.61 -6.08
C LEU A 232 -10.80 -13.86 -4.90
N ILE A 233 -9.57 -14.27 -5.19
CA ILE A 233 -8.51 -14.47 -4.20
C ILE A 233 -7.48 -13.36 -4.42
N PHE A 234 -7.29 -12.50 -3.40
CA PHE A 234 -6.31 -11.43 -3.44
C PHE A 234 -5.05 -11.84 -2.68
N CYS A 235 -3.90 -11.72 -3.33
CA CYS A 235 -2.59 -11.96 -2.75
C CYS A 235 -1.64 -10.84 -3.18
N ASP A 236 -1.10 -10.09 -2.22
CA ASP A 236 -0.25 -8.93 -2.45
C ASP A 236 1.26 -9.27 -2.48
N LEU A 237 1.59 -10.55 -2.36
CA LEU A 237 2.96 -11.04 -2.40
C LEU A 237 3.09 -12.20 -3.39
N SER A 238 4.34 -12.42 -3.84
CA SER A 238 4.67 -13.62 -4.63
C SER A 238 4.04 -13.65 -6.02
N THR A 239 3.89 -12.49 -6.68
CA THR A 239 3.49 -12.45 -8.10
C THR A 239 4.43 -13.30 -8.94
N PRO A 240 3.93 -14.14 -9.86
CA PRO A 240 4.74 -14.99 -10.72
C PRO A 240 5.73 -14.18 -11.55
N LYS A 241 7.00 -14.57 -11.53
CA LYS A 241 8.08 -13.92 -12.30
C LYS A 241 8.46 -14.66 -13.58
N GLY A 242 7.94 -15.87 -13.78
CA GLY A 242 8.30 -16.72 -14.92
C GLY A 242 9.72 -17.31 -14.87
N ASP A 243 10.42 -17.18 -13.75
CA ASP A 243 11.79 -17.68 -13.53
C ASP A 243 11.86 -19.08 -12.90
N GLY A 244 10.69 -19.71 -12.69
CA GLY A 244 10.57 -21.04 -12.08
C GLY A 244 10.70 -21.05 -10.55
N THR A 245 10.82 -19.89 -9.91
CA THR A 245 10.82 -19.78 -8.45
C THR A 245 9.42 -20.05 -7.89
N PHE A 246 9.38 -20.60 -6.65
CA PHE A 246 8.12 -20.85 -5.97
C PHE A 246 7.29 -19.55 -5.84
N ASN A 247 6.03 -19.65 -6.18
CA ASN A 247 5.08 -18.57 -5.98
C ASN A 247 3.70 -19.09 -5.52
N VAL A 248 3.02 -18.30 -4.71
CA VAL A 248 1.75 -18.68 -4.09
C VAL A 248 0.60 -18.74 -5.10
N TYR A 249 0.65 -17.99 -6.19
CA TYR A 249 -0.37 -18.01 -7.24
C TYR A 249 -0.46 -19.37 -7.92
N GLU A 250 0.69 -19.87 -8.39
CA GLU A 250 0.76 -21.20 -9.01
C GLU A 250 0.49 -22.32 -8.01
N ASP A 251 0.93 -22.18 -6.75
CA ASP A 251 0.67 -23.17 -5.71
C ASP A 251 -0.83 -23.30 -5.42
N ILE A 252 -1.55 -22.18 -5.26
CA ILE A 252 -3.01 -22.18 -5.10
C ILE A 252 -3.70 -22.79 -6.31
N LYS A 253 -3.30 -22.41 -7.54
CA LYS A 253 -3.84 -22.97 -8.78
C LYS A 253 -3.67 -24.49 -8.79
N ASN A 254 -2.45 -24.98 -8.57
CA ASN A 254 -2.13 -26.40 -8.61
C ASN A 254 -2.93 -27.19 -7.56
N LYS A 255 -3.00 -26.71 -6.33
CA LYS A 255 -3.77 -27.34 -5.25
C LYS A 255 -5.28 -27.38 -5.54
N LEU A 256 -5.83 -26.34 -6.16
CA LEU A 256 -7.25 -26.36 -6.60
C LEU A 256 -7.47 -27.38 -7.71
N MET A 257 -6.55 -27.51 -8.67
CA MET A 257 -6.62 -28.51 -9.73
C MET A 257 -6.49 -29.93 -9.17
N GLU A 258 -5.60 -30.17 -8.21
CA GLU A 258 -5.46 -31.46 -7.51
C GLU A 258 -6.76 -31.87 -6.80
N LYS A 259 -7.53 -30.90 -6.31
CA LYS A 259 -8.86 -31.12 -5.72
C LYS A 259 -9.97 -31.36 -6.76
N GLY A 260 -9.67 -31.19 -8.04
CA GLY A 260 -10.60 -31.44 -9.13
C GLY A 260 -11.28 -30.19 -9.69
N VAL A 261 -10.83 -28.98 -9.36
CA VAL A 261 -11.30 -27.76 -10.04
C VAL A 261 -10.69 -27.72 -11.45
N PRO A 262 -11.49 -27.60 -12.50
CA PRO A 262 -11.00 -27.56 -13.88
C PRO A 262 -10.09 -26.35 -14.12
N GLU A 263 -8.99 -26.54 -14.84
CA GLU A 263 -8.02 -25.46 -15.11
C GLU A 263 -8.65 -24.26 -15.82
N ASN A 264 -9.61 -24.48 -16.70
CA ASN A 264 -10.32 -23.43 -17.43
C ASN A 264 -11.27 -22.59 -16.54
N GLU A 265 -11.48 -23.00 -15.29
CA GLU A 265 -12.23 -22.23 -14.28
C GLU A 265 -11.31 -21.41 -13.37
N ILE A 266 -9.98 -21.52 -13.52
CA ILE A 266 -8.99 -20.81 -12.72
C ILE A 266 -8.25 -19.80 -13.60
N CYS A 267 -8.36 -18.52 -13.27
CA CYS A 267 -7.66 -17.45 -13.98
C CYS A 267 -6.72 -16.70 -13.04
N LEU A 268 -5.45 -16.60 -13.40
CA LEU A 268 -4.47 -15.80 -12.70
C LEU A 268 -4.45 -14.40 -13.32
N LEU A 269 -4.78 -13.39 -12.52
CA LEU A 269 -4.76 -11.98 -12.92
C LEU A 269 -3.60 -11.30 -12.18
N TYR A 270 -2.52 -11.04 -12.90
CA TYR A 270 -1.41 -10.24 -12.39
C TYR A 270 -0.86 -9.37 -13.52
N THR A 271 -0.46 -8.16 -13.18
CA THR A 271 0.31 -7.31 -14.07
C THR A 271 1.78 -7.63 -13.82
N SER A 272 2.52 -7.98 -14.87
CA SER A 272 3.97 -7.94 -14.79
C SER A 272 4.33 -6.48 -14.55
N ASP A 273 4.92 -6.16 -13.40
CA ASP A 273 5.47 -4.84 -13.16
C ASP A 273 6.60 -4.59 -14.18
N ALA A 274 6.23 -3.97 -15.28
CA ALA A 274 7.18 -3.39 -16.24
C ALA A 274 7.82 -2.09 -15.67
N ALA A 275 7.88 -1.96 -14.35
CA ALA A 275 8.34 -0.76 -13.66
C ALA A 275 9.66 -0.95 -12.90
N ASP A 276 10.31 -2.10 -13.02
CA ASP A 276 11.63 -2.39 -12.41
C ASP A 276 12.78 -2.43 -13.43
N ASP A 277 12.64 -1.71 -14.55
CA ASP A 277 13.75 -1.41 -15.48
C ASP A 277 14.20 0.06 -15.37
#